data_d52e54ffc505770cf6032e18d256ca44
#
_entry.id   d52e54ffc505770cf6032e18d256ca44
#
_cell.length_a   1.000
_cell.length_b   1.000
_cell.length_c   1.000
_cell.angle_alpha   90.00
_cell.angle_beta   90.00
_cell.angle_gamma   90.00
#
_symmetry.space_group_name_H-M   'P 1'
#
loop_
_entity.id
_entity.type
_entity.pdbx_description
1 polymer ?
#
loop_
_entity_poly.entity_id
_entity_poly.type
_entity_poly.pdbx_seq_one_letter_code
_entity_poly.pdbx_strand_id
1 'polypeptide(L)'
;MSMSQAHASHAFERLDDLAEPLLLEDAAGGDLTTEALGLHGRRGHVVFYARGPMTVAGTELAAAMFTRRGVPVVLHRRSGESVLAGAKLLAGDGDAADLHLVFKAAQTMVETLSGMATAARAMVEAVEAVNPNVRVACTRKAFPGGRRLSHVAVTAGGAILHRAGLSETILIFAEHRAFLHDKPLSMVMDRLRLVAPEKKIAIEVDDIAEAREAIDAGFDILQLERFSVAAVGEVAALARALAIPPLIAAAGGVTVANAADYVRAGAGMIVTSAPFGAPPADVNVSIAEVKLNWATPLATAILGDSLLPLVPSS
;
A
#
# COMPACT_ATOMS: atom_id res chain seq x y z
N MET A 1 11.37 8.49 11.16
CA MET A 1 10.18 7.98 10.43
C MET A 1 9.48 9.16 9.78
N SER A 2 9.25 9.15 8.45
CA SER A 2 8.54 10.23 7.77
C SER A 2 7.05 10.22 8.17
N MET A 3 6.35 11.36 8.01
CA MET A 3 4.90 11.43 8.25
C MET A 3 4.13 10.38 7.43
N SER A 4 4.55 10.09 6.20
CA SER A 4 3.97 9.04 5.34
C SER A 4 4.10 7.64 5.92
N GLN A 5 5.28 7.30 6.48
CA GLN A 5 5.52 6.00 7.12
C GLN A 5 4.71 5.81 8.40
N ALA A 6 4.55 6.88 9.20
CA ALA A 6 3.71 6.83 10.40
C ALA A 6 2.24 6.56 10.04
N HIS A 7 1.71 7.22 9.00
CA HIS A 7 0.34 6.99 8.54
C HIS A 7 0.13 5.56 8.02
N ALA A 8 1.09 5.00 7.28
CA ALA A 8 1.01 3.64 6.78
C ALA A 8 0.96 2.62 7.93
N SER A 9 1.85 2.74 8.90
CA SER A 9 1.89 1.85 10.07
C SER A 9 0.56 1.89 10.85
N HIS A 10 0.04 3.08 11.17
CA HIS A 10 -1.25 3.22 11.84
C HIS A 10 -2.44 2.69 11.03
N ALA A 11 -2.37 2.72 9.70
CA ALA A 11 -3.41 2.17 8.85
C ALA A 11 -3.45 0.65 8.93
N PHE A 12 -2.30 -0.03 9.02
CA PHE A 12 -2.23 -1.49 9.24
C PHE A 12 -2.66 -1.88 10.66
N GLU A 13 -2.31 -1.11 11.69
CA GLU A 13 -2.77 -1.35 13.06
C GLU A 13 -4.31 -1.35 13.17
N ARG A 14 -5.00 -0.56 12.32
CA ARG A 14 -6.48 -0.56 12.24
C ARG A 14 -7.07 -1.75 11.46
N LEU A 15 -6.25 -2.66 10.94
CA LEU A 15 -6.65 -3.87 10.26
C LEU A 15 -6.51 -5.13 11.13
N ASP A 16 -6.26 -5.00 12.42
CA ASP A 16 -6.12 -6.11 13.36
C ASP A 16 -7.39 -7.00 13.44
N ASP A 17 -8.56 -6.44 13.10
CA ASP A 17 -9.81 -7.16 12.93
C ASP A 17 -9.75 -8.22 11.81
N LEU A 18 -8.82 -8.11 10.87
CA LEU A 18 -8.60 -9.10 9.82
C LEU A 18 -7.67 -10.25 10.24
N ALA A 19 -6.97 -10.14 11.37
CA ALA A 19 -5.99 -11.15 11.79
C ALA A 19 -6.63 -12.55 11.95
N GLU A 20 -7.75 -12.65 12.65
CA GLU A 20 -8.44 -13.94 12.82
C GLU A 20 -9.06 -14.46 11.53
N PRO A 21 -9.83 -13.69 10.73
CA PRO A 21 -10.33 -14.15 9.44
C PRO A 21 -9.24 -14.68 8.51
N LEU A 22 -8.07 -14.02 8.42
CA LEU A 22 -6.97 -14.48 7.59
C LEU A 22 -6.33 -15.79 8.07
N LEU A 23 -6.28 -16.01 9.38
CA LEU A 23 -5.83 -17.30 9.93
C LEU A 23 -6.84 -18.40 9.66
N LEU A 24 -8.13 -18.13 9.74
CA LEU A 24 -9.18 -19.11 9.50
C LEU A 24 -9.31 -19.51 8.02
N GLU A 25 -8.85 -18.70 7.08
CA GLU A 25 -8.81 -19.08 5.66
C GLU A 25 -7.91 -20.32 5.43
N ASP A 26 -6.80 -20.45 6.18
CA ASP A 26 -5.82 -21.51 6.03
C ASP A 26 -5.93 -22.59 7.12
N ALA A 27 -6.27 -22.22 8.34
CA ALA A 27 -6.16 -23.05 9.52
C ALA A 27 -7.48 -23.20 10.30
N ALA A 28 -8.64 -23.22 9.62
CA ALA A 28 -9.94 -23.39 10.28
C ALA A 28 -10.06 -24.71 11.06
N GLY A 29 -9.37 -25.76 10.62
CA GLY A 29 -9.30 -27.07 11.26
C GLY A 29 -8.05 -27.33 12.10
N GLY A 30 -7.22 -26.31 12.35
CA GLY A 30 -5.91 -26.45 13.00
C GLY A 30 -4.80 -26.89 12.02
N ASP A 31 -3.60 -27.18 12.55
CA ASP A 31 -2.46 -27.71 11.76
C ASP A 31 -2.27 -29.19 12.03
N LEU A 32 -2.80 -30.03 11.14
CA LEU A 32 -2.74 -31.49 11.24
C LEU A 32 -1.31 -32.04 11.35
N THR A 33 -0.36 -31.41 10.64
CA THR A 33 1.05 -31.84 10.68
C THR A 33 1.66 -31.61 12.06
N THR A 34 1.45 -30.44 12.62
CA THR A 34 1.94 -30.05 13.93
C THR A 34 1.33 -30.94 15.03
N GLU A 35 0.03 -31.23 14.94
CA GLU A 35 -0.64 -32.14 15.86
C GLU A 35 -0.11 -33.57 15.75
N ALA A 36 0.00 -34.09 14.54
CA ALA A 36 0.52 -35.46 14.30
C ALA A 36 1.96 -35.65 14.77
N LEU A 37 2.78 -34.59 14.73
CA LEU A 37 4.16 -34.58 15.21
C LEU A 37 4.28 -34.32 16.73
N GLY A 38 3.18 -33.95 17.41
CA GLY A 38 3.16 -33.67 18.84
C GLY A 38 4.03 -32.49 19.24
N LEU A 39 3.96 -31.38 18.50
CA LEU A 39 4.81 -30.20 18.72
C LEU A 39 4.29 -29.23 19.78
N HIS A 40 3.11 -29.47 20.34
CA HIS A 40 2.56 -28.66 21.42
C HIS A 40 3.46 -28.67 22.67
N GLY A 41 3.57 -27.54 23.33
CA GLY A 41 4.37 -27.33 24.54
C GLY A 41 5.88 -27.16 24.26
N ARG A 42 6.33 -27.26 23.00
CA ARG A 42 7.73 -27.01 22.64
C ARG A 42 7.95 -25.53 22.36
N ARG A 43 9.01 -24.94 22.93
CA ARG A 43 9.34 -23.52 22.71
C ARG A 43 10.10 -23.34 21.42
N GLY A 44 9.63 -22.42 20.59
CA GLY A 44 10.26 -22.06 19.32
C GLY A 44 10.50 -20.55 19.22
N HIS A 45 11.39 -20.20 18.30
CA HIS A 45 11.71 -18.83 17.88
C HIS A 45 11.42 -18.70 16.39
N VAL A 46 10.65 -17.66 15.99
CA VAL A 46 10.35 -17.34 14.59
C VAL A 46 11.01 -16.03 14.20
N VAL A 47 11.57 -15.95 12.99
CA VAL A 47 12.11 -14.72 12.42
C VAL A 47 11.75 -14.61 10.95
N PHE A 48 11.30 -13.43 10.54
CA PHE A 48 11.05 -13.08 9.14
C PHE A 48 12.17 -12.17 8.63
N TYR A 49 12.70 -12.47 7.44
CA TYR A 49 13.76 -11.72 6.77
C TYR A 49 13.38 -11.37 5.33
N ALA A 50 13.69 -10.17 4.90
CA ALA A 50 13.62 -9.79 3.48
C ALA A 50 14.69 -10.57 2.68
N ARG A 51 14.33 -11.27 1.60
CA ARG A 51 15.30 -11.91 0.69
C ARG A 51 15.85 -10.96 -0.36
N GLY A 52 15.12 -9.91 -0.69
CA GLY A 52 15.51 -8.87 -1.63
C GLY A 52 15.20 -7.48 -1.10
N PRO A 53 15.60 -6.42 -1.83
CA PRO A 53 15.16 -5.07 -1.52
C PRO A 53 13.65 -4.97 -1.70
N MET A 54 12.96 -4.34 -0.73
CA MET A 54 11.51 -4.13 -0.78
C MET A 54 11.08 -2.94 0.06
N THR A 55 9.89 -2.43 -0.22
CA THR A 55 9.14 -1.59 0.72
C THR A 55 8.23 -2.49 1.53
N VAL A 56 8.45 -2.52 2.84
CA VAL A 56 7.73 -3.40 3.77
C VAL A 56 6.26 -2.99 3.87
N ALA A 57 5.36 -3.98 3.90
CA ALA A 57 3.94 -3.75 4.19
C ALA A 57 3.31 -4.97 4.89
N GLY A 58 2.49 -4.72 5.90
CA GLY A 58 1.70 -5.74 6.60
C GLY A 58 2.37 -6.37 7.81
N THR A 59 3.56 -5.95 8.23
CA THR A 59 4.24 -6.49 9.41
C THR A 59 3.46 -6.28 10.70
N GLU A 60 2.72 -5.18 10.84
CA GLU A 60 1.83 -4.90 11.98
C GLU A 60 0.68 -5.90 12.05
N LEU A 61 0.08 -6.21 10.91
CA LEU A 61 -1.00 -7.21 10.85
C LEU A 61 -0.46 -8.63 11.08
N ALA A 62 0.74 -8.95 10.56
CA ALA A 62 1.41 -10.21 10.89
C ALA A 62 1.67 -10.33 12.41
N ALA A 63 2.10 -9.26 13.06
CA ALA A 63 2.26 -9.21 14.51
C ALA A 63 0.93 -9.45 15.23
N ALA A 64 -0.17 -8.86 14.75
CA ALA A 64 -1.51 -9.11 15.31
C ALA A 64 -1.93 -10.57 15.15
N MET A 65 -1.64 -11.22 14.02
CA MET A 65 -1.92 -12.65 13.80
C MET A 65 -1.18 -13.53 14.82
N PHE A 66 0.10 -13.30 15.08
CA PHE A 66 0.86 -14.00 16.11
C PHE A 66 0.31 -13.72 17.51
N THR A 67 -0.03 -12.48 17.82
CA THR A 67 -0.58 -12.07 19.12
C THR A 67 -1.91 -12.75 19.41
N ARG A 68 -2.77 -12.98 18.39
CA ARG A 68 -4.04 -13.73 18.52
C ARG A 68 -3.83 -15.17 18.98
N ARG A 69 -2.65 -15.74 18.76
CA ARG A 69 -2.25 -17.08 19.20
C ARG A 69 -1.32 -17.05 20.42
N GLY A 70 -1.28 -15.94 21.15
CA GLY A 70 -0.47 -15.83 22.37
C GLY A 70 1.03 -15.75 22.13
N VAL A 71 1.48 -15.48 20.90
CA VAL A 71 2.90 -15.33 20.53
C VAL A 71 3.25 -13.83 20.46
N PRO A 72 3.94 -13.28 21.46
CA PRO A 72 4.44 -11.91 21.38
C PRO A 72 5.55 -11.81 20.33
N VAL A 73 5.49 -10.77 19.49
CA VAL A 73 6.51 -10.52 18.46
C VAL A 73 7.04 -9.10 18.55
N VAL A 74 8.30 -8.94 18.18
CA VAL A 74 8.98 -7.65 18.06
C VAL A 74 9.02 -7.27 16.58
N LEU A 75 8.49 -6.09 16.24
CA LEU A 75 8.62 -5.50 14.91
C LEU A 75 9.98 -4.83 14.78
N HIS A 76 10.81 -5.33 13.86
CA HIS A 76 12.09 -4.72 13.48
C HIS A 76 11.94 -3.74 12.33
N ARG A 77 10.92 -3.92 11.48
CA ARG A 77 10.57 -3.03 10.38
C ARG A 77 9.06 -2.86 10.32
N ARG A 78 8.66 -1.61 10.06
CA ARG A 78 7.26 -1.23 9.93
C ARG A 78 6.88 -0.99 8.48
N SER A 79 5.58 -1.04 8.20
CA SER A 79 5.05 -0.73 6.88
C SER A 79 5.47 0.68 6.41
N GLY A 80 5.89 0.76 5.13
CA GLY A 80 6.41 1.98 4.51
C GLY A 80 7.94 2.14 4.62
N GLU A 81 8.64 1.30 5.37
CA GLU A 81 10.10 1.30 5.38
C GLU A 81 10.66 0.55 4.17
N SER A 82 11.65 1.13 3.50
CA SER A 82 12.43 0.44 2.48
C SER A 82 13.61 -0.28 3.12
N VAL A 83 13.82 -1.54 2.75
CA VAL A 83 14.85 -2.41 3.32
C VAL A 83 15.65 -3.10 2.22
N LEU A 84 16.86 -3.54 2.57
CA LEU A 84 17.71 -4.38 1.72
C LEU A 84 17.55 -5.87 2.08
N ALA A 85 18.08 -6.74 1.23
CA ALA A 85 18.16 -8.16 1.50
C ALA A 85 18.84 -8.44 2.86
N GLY A 86 18.32 -9.44 3.59
CA GLY A 86 18.81 -9.83 4.91
C GLY A 86 18.24 -9.00 6.07
N ALA A 87 17.48 -7.95 5.81
CA ALA A 87 16.85 -7.18 6.87
C ALA A 87 15.84 -8.03 7.65
N LYS A 88 15.96 -8.04 8.98
CA LYS A 88 14.99 -8.67 9.88
C LYS A 88 13.72 -7.82 9.90
N LEU A 89 12.56 -8.43 9.67
CA LEU A 89 11.25 -7.75 9.62
C LEU A 89 10.52 -7.85 10.96
N LEU A 90 10.37 -9.06 11.48
CA LEU A 90 9.80 -9.35 12.80
C LEU A 90 10.42 -10.61 13.39
N ALA A 91 10.33 -10.75 14.72
CA ALA A 91 10.76 -11.95 15.43
C ALA A 91 9.91 -12.16 16.67
N GLY A 92 9.74 -13.42 17.10
CA GLY A 92 8.97 -13.76 18.30
C GLY A 92 9.27 -15.14 18.83
N ASP A 93 8.87 -15.36 20.09
CA ASP A 93 9.04 -16.61 20.81
C ASP A 93 7.67 -17.13 21.25
N GLY A 94 7.39 -18.41 21.00
CA GLY A 94 6.10 -18.99 21.33
C GLY A 94 6.10 -20.51 21.36
N ASP A 95 4.90 -21.08 21.54
CA ASP A 95 4.69 -22.51 21.33
C ASP A 95 4.89 -22.87 19.86
N ALA A 96 5.55 -23.99 19.60
CA ALA A 96 5.83 -24.43 18.23
C ALA A 96 4.56 -24.63 17.41
N ALA A 97 3.47 -25.09 18.02
CA ALA A 97 2.20 -25.28 17.34
C ALA A 97 1.61 -23.94 16.90
N ASP A 98 1.61 -22.93 17.78
CA ASP A 98 1.12 -21.58 17.44
C ASP A 98 2.01 -20.90 16.38
N LEU A 99 3.33 -21.09 16.45
CA LEU A 99 4.25 -20.58 15.43
C LEU A 99 3.95 -21.16 14.06
N HIS A 100 3.75 -22.48 13.97
CA HIS A 100 3.47 -23.16 12.69
C HIS A 100 2.10 -22.79 12.13
N LEU A 101 1.08 -22.66 12.98
CA LEU A 101 -0.26 -22.27 12.57
C LEU A 101 -0.30 -20.88 11.93
N VAL A 102 0.57 -19.95 12.38
CA VAL A 102 0.50 -18.55 11.96
C VAL A 102 1.47 -18.23 10.82
N PHE A 103 2.69 -18.80 10.85
CA PHE A 103 3.81 -18.24 10.07
C PHE A 103 3.54 -18.18 8.56
N LYS A 104 2.88 -19.19 7.98
CA LYS A 104 2.71 -19.27 6.52
C LYS A 104 1.70 -18.26 6.01
N ALA A 105 0.56 -18.14 6.66
CA ALA A 105 -0.45 -17.14 6.33
C ALA A 105 0.11 -15.71 6.50
N ALA A 106 0.82 -15.44 7.60
CA ALA A 106 1.49 -14.16 7.84
C ALA A 106 2.57 -13.86 6.81
N GLN A 107 3.41 -14.85 6.44
CA GLN A 107 4.44 -14.71 5.40
C GLN A 107 3.82 -14.33 4.06
N THR A 108 2.85 -15.11 3.58
CA THR A 108 2.20 -14.90 2.28
C THR A 108 1.54 -13.52 2.21
N MET A 109 0.90 -13.08 3.29
CA MET A 109 0.31 -11.75 3.39
C MET A 109 1.39 -10.66 3.30
N VAL A 110 2.47 -10.73 4.09
CA VAL A 110 3.57 -9.75 4.07
C VAL A 110 4.24 -9.72 2.69
N GLU A 111 4.49 -10.87 2.05
CA GLU A 111 5.04 -10.97 0.70
C GLU A 111 4.17 -10.25 -0.32
N THR A 112 2.86 -10.55 -0.33
CA THR A 112 1.90 -9.96 -1.28
C THR A 112 1.80 -8.45 -1.10
N LEU A 113 1.64 -7.97 0.14
CA LEU A 113 1.48 -6.55 0.42
C LEU A 113 2.77 -5.77 0.20
N SER A 114 3.93 -6.35 0.53
CA SER A 114 5.23 -5.72 0.27
C SER A 114 5.55 -5.65 -1.22
N GLY A 115 5.10 -6.62 -2.03
CA GLY A 115 5.18 -6.55 -3.49
C GLY A 115 4.41 -5.36 -4.04
N MET A 116 3.15 -5.17 -3.61
CA MET A 116 2.34 -4.01 -3.98
C MET A 116 2.97 -2.69 -3.53
N ALA A 117 3.46 -2.63 -2.28
CA ALA A 117 4.10 -1.44 -1.74
C ALA A 117 5.39 -1.08 -2.48
N THR A 118 6.20 -2.08 -2.85
CA THR A 118 7.44 -1.89 -3.62
C THR A 118 7.16 -1.34 -5.01
N ALA A 119 6.15 -1.89 -5.71
CA ALA A 119 5.76 -1.39 -7.02
C ALA A 119 5.18 0.03 -6.96
N ALA A 120 4.38 0.34 -5.93
CA ALA A 120 3.88 1.69 -5.71
C ALA A 120 5.02 2.67 -5.42
N ARG A 121 5.99 2.28 -4.59
CA ARG A 121 7.18 3.09 -4.27
C ARG A 121 7.99 3.42 -5.52
N ALA A 122 8.27 2.43 -6.35
CA ALA A 122 9.02 2.63 -7.59
C ALA A 122 8.32 3.63 -8.54
N MET A 123 6.98 3.58 -8.62
CA MET A 123 6.20 4.53 -9.40
C MET A 123 6.27 5.94 -8.80
N VAL A 124 6.14 6.06 -7.49
CA VAL A 124 6.22 7.34 -6.77
C VAL A 124 7.59 7.98 -6.96
N GLU A 125 8.66 7.22 -6.80
CA GLU A 125 10.04 7.72 -6.99
C GLU A 125 10.29 8.19 -8.44
N ALA A 126 9.79 7.46 -9.44
CA ALA A 126 9.91 7.88 -10.84
C ALA A 126 9.18 9.20 -11.13
N VAL A 127 8.03 9.42 -10.49
CA VAL A 127 7.24 10.66 -10.61
C VAL A 127 7.89 11.82 -9.85
N GLU A 128 8.26 11.59 -8.58
CA GLU A 128 8.85 12.60 -7.71
C GLU A 128 10.22 13.09 -8.21
N ALA A 129 10.97 12.24 -8.90
CA ALA A 129 12.23 12.62 -9.55
C ALA A 129 12.06 13.72 -10.61
N VAL A 130 10.85 13.87 -11.19
CA VAL A 130 10.53 14.92 -12.16
C VAL A 130 9.83 16.09 -11.48
N ASN A 131 8.82 15.80 -10.66
CA ASN A 131 8.07 16.84 -9.93
C ASN A 131 7.48 16.25 -8.62
N PRO A 132 8.00 16.66 -7.45
CA PRO A 132 7.57 16.15 -6.15
C PRO A 132 6.13 16.55 -5.77
N ASN A 133 5.51 17.48 -6.51
CA ASN A 133 4.12 17.89 -6.27
C ASN A 133 3.10 17.01 -7.01
N VAL A 134 3.54 16.21 -7.99
CA VAL A 134 2.66 15.27 -8.71
C VAL A 134 2.46 14.02 -7.86
N ARG A 135 1.23 13.52 -7.80
CA ARG A 135 0.87 12.34 -7.03
C ARG A 135 0.60 11.14 -7.92
N VAL A 136 0.96 9.97 -7.41
CA VAL A 136 0.55 8.68 -7.96
C VAL A 136 -0.71 8.24 -7.23
N ALA A 137 -1.80 8.07 -7.97
CA ALA A 137 -3.10 7.66 -7.45
C ALA A 137 -3.44 6.24 -7.93
N CYS A 138 -3.64 5.30 -7.00
CA CYS A 138 -4.04 3.95 -7.34
C CYS A 138 -5.56 3.83 -7.50
N THR A 139 -5.99 3.15 -8.56
CA THR A 139 -7.41 2.95 -8.92
C THR A 139 -8.14 2.05 -7.93
N ARG A 140 -9.44 1.79 -8.18
CA ARG A 140 -10.25 0.80 -7.44
C ARG A 140 -10.10 -0.64 -7.93
N LYS A 141 -9.18 -0.92 -8.87
CA LYS A 141 -8.98 -2.25 -9.50
C LYS A 141 -8.16 -3.21 -8.60
N ALA A 142 -8.31 -3.10 -7.27
CA ALA A 142 -7.79 -4.09 -6.32
C ALA A 142 -8.66 -5.37 -6.36
N PHE A 143 -8.06 -6.49 -5.94
CA PHE A 143 -8.76 -7.77 -5.87
C PHE A 143 -10.01 -7.67 -4.97
N PRO A 144 -11.19 -8.14 -5.43
CA PRO A 144 -12.40 -8.17 -4.60
C PRO A 144 -12.18 -8.96 -3.31
N GLY A 145 -12.63 -8.41 -2.16
CA GLY A 145 -12.34 -8.97 -0.84
C GLY A 145 -11.05 -8.44 -0.21
N GLY A 146 -9.95 -8.30 -0.99
CA GLY A 146 -8.66 -7.81 -0.52
C GLY A 146 -8.47 -6.28 -0.57
N ARG A 147 -9.53 -5.50 -0.80
CA ARG A 147 -9.40 -4.05 -1.04
C ARG A 147 -8.78 -3.29 0.13
N ARG A 148 -9.18 -3.57 1.37
CA ARG A 148 -8.64 -2.88 2.55
C ARG A 148 -7.12 -3.07 2.65
N LEU A 149 -6.64 -4.31 2.49
CA LEU A 149 -5.22 -4.67 2.50
C LEU A 149 -4.46 -4.01 1.34
N SER A 150 -4.99 -4.11 0.12
CA SER A 150 -4.37 -3.52 -1.07
C SER A 150 -4.26 -1.99 -0.97
N HIS A 151 -5.27 -1.32 -0.43
CA HIS A 151 -5.24 0.14 -0.24
C HIS A 151 -4.12 0.55 0.71
N VAL A 152 -4.00 -0.13 1.85
CA VAL A 152 -2.95 0.19 2.82
C VAL A 152 -1.57 -0.17 2.28
N ALA A 153 -1.44 -1.25 1.49
CA ALA A 153 -0.18 -1.62 0.84
C ALA A 153 0.32 -0.54 -0.12
N VAL A 154 -0.53 -0.05 -1.04
CA VAL A 154 -0.09 0.98 -1.99
C VAL A 154 0.21 2.32 -1.31
N THR A 155 -0.50 2.66 -0.22
CA THR A 155 -0.19 3.86 0.57
C THR A 155 1.10 3.71 1.37
N ALA A 156 1.46 2.51 1.81
CA ALA A 156 2.79 2.22 2.37
C ALA A 156 3.91 2.49 1.35
N GLY A 157 3.65 2.22 0.06
CA GLY A 157 4.53 2.61 -1.05
C GLY A 157 4.58 4.12 -1.34
N GLY A 158 3.73 4.94 -0.70
CA GLY A 158 3.68 6.40 -0.90
C GLY A 158 2.66 6.86 -1.94
N ALA A 159 1.94 5.95 -2.59
CA ALA A 159 0.84 6.31 -3.46
C ALA A 159 -0.39 6.77 -2.66
N ILE A 160 -1.29 7.50 -3.31
CA ILE A 160 -2.60 7.83 -2.75
C ILE A 160 -3.68 6.97 -3.41
N LEU A 161 -4.86 6.93 -2.84
CA LEU A 161 -6.02 6.34 -3.49
C LEU A 161 -6.64 7.38 -4.43
N HIS A 162 -6.94 6.97 -5.67
CA HIS A 162 -7.69 7.82 -6.59
C HIS A 162 -9.08 8.11 -6.00
N ARG A 163 -9.76 7.06 -5.51
CA ARG A 163 -10.93 7.11 -4.63
C ARG A 163 -11.08 5.79 -3.88
N ALA A 164 -11.39 5.81 -2.62
CA ALA A 164 -11.56 4.59 -1.82
C ALA A 164 -12.85 3.84 -2.17
N GLY A 165 -13.89 4.55 -2.64
CA GLY A 165 -15.17 3.96 -3.02
C GLY A 165 -15.97 4.86 -3.97
N LEU A 166 -17.18 4.42 -4.32
CA LEU A 166 -18.07 5.15 -5.22
C LEU A 166 -18.66 6.43 -4.60
N SER A 167 -18.69 6.50 -3.27
CA SER A 167 -19.30 7.60 -2.52
C SER A 167 -18.34 8.76 -2.22
N GLU A 168 -17.05 8.64 -2.57
CA GLU A 168 -16.03 9.59 -2.12
C GLU A 168 -15.87 10.78 -3.07
N THR A 169 -15.78 10.53 -4.37
CA THR A 169 -15.59 11.55 -5.40
C THR A 169 -16.50 11.30 -6.59
N ILE A 170 -16.75 12.35 -7.35
CA ILE A 170 -17.49 12.25 -8.61
C ILE A 170 -16.47 12.01 -9.74
N LEU A 171 -16.67 10.93 -10.50
CA LEU A 171 -15.93 10.63 -11.72
C LEU A 171 -16.90 10.08 -12.77
N ILE A 172 -17.01 10.81 -13.86
CA ILE A 172 -17.87 10.45 -14.99
C ILE A 172 -17.04 9.64 -15.98
N PHE A 173 -17.57 8.49 -16.38
CA PHE A 173 -17.03 7.62 -17.43
C PHE A 173 -17.92 7.65 -18.69
N ALA A 174 -17.45 7.10 -19.79
CA ALA A 174 -18.23 6.93 -21.00
C ALA A 174 -19.56 6.21 -20.74
N GLU A 175 -19.58 5.20 -19.87
CA GLU A 175 -20.78 4.46 -19.48
C GLU A 175 -21.83 5.35 -18.79
N HIS A 176 -21.42 6.36 -18.01
CA HIS A 176 -22.38 7.34 -17.46
C HIS A 176 -22.92 8.25 -18.57
N ARG A 177 -22.05 8.70 -19.50
CA ARG A 177 -22.41 9.59 -20.61
C ARG A 177 -23.42 8.92 -21.56
N ALA A 178 -23.34 7.60 -21.77
CA ALA A 178 -24.27 6.83 -22.59
C ALA A 178 -25.74 6.99 -22.16
N PHE A 179 -26.02 7.37 -20.92
CA PHE A 179 -27.39 7.61 -20.41
C PHE A 179 -27.77 9.10 -20.34
N LEU A 180 -26.93 9.99 -20.83
CA LEU A 180 -27.19 11.42 -20.75
C LEU A 180 -27.87 11.99 -21.99
N HIS A 181 -28.06 11.18 -23.06
CA HIS A 181 -28.82 11.51 -24.28
C HIS A 181 -28.47 12.89 -24.87
N ASP A 182 -27.26 13.07 -25.33
CA ASP A 182 -26.76 14.30 -26.00
C ASP A 182 -26.87 15.59 -25.18
N LYS A 183 -27.03 15.49 -23.85
CA LYS A 183 -26.98 16.67 -22.99
C LYS A 183 -25.58 17.27 -23.02
N PRO A 184 -25.46 18.57 -23.26
CA PRO A 184 -24.15 19.24 -23.17
C PRO A 184 -23.49 19.01 -21.81
N LEU A 185 -22.17 18.80 -21.80
CA LEU A 185 -21.41 18.58 -20.55
C LEU A 185 -21.55 19.74 -19.56
N SER A 186 -21.80 20.98 -20.03
CA SER A 186 -22.11 22.13 -19.18
C SER A 186 -23.37 21.91 -18.32
N MET A 187 -24.46 21.40 -18.91
CA MET A 187 -25.69 21.08 -18.16
C MET A 187 -25.47 19.95 -17.15
N VAL A 188 -24.62 18.98 -17.50
CA VAL A 188 -24.23 17.90 -16.58
C VAL A 188 -23.45 18.48 -15.39
N MET A 189 -22.50 19.37 -15.66
CA MET A 189 -21.70 20.03 -14.65
C MET A 189 -22.57 20.86 -13.69
N ASP A 190 -23.51 21.68 -14.23
CA ASP A 190 -24.42 22.49 -13.40
C ASP A 190 -25.21 21.62 -12.42
N ARG A 191 -25.74 20.48 -12.91
CA ARG A 191 -26.43 19.51 -12.05
C ARG A 191 -25.55 18.93 -10.96
N LEU A 192 -24.32 18.56 -11.30
CA LEU A 192 -23.37 17.96 -10.33
C LEU A 192 -22.94 18.97 -9.28
N ARG A 193 -22.70 20.22 -9.66
CA ARG A 193 -22.40 21.31 -8.73
C ARG A 193 -23.56 21.60 -7.77
N LEU A 194 -24.80 21.49 -8.25
CA LEU A 194 -25.99 21.67 -7.41
C LEU A 194 -26.12 20.55 -6.37
N VAL A 195 -25.82 19.30 -6.76
CA VAL A 195 -25.99 18.11 -5.89
C VAL A 195 -24.81 17.93 -4.91
N ALA A 196 -23.60 18.27 -5.33
CA ALA A 196 -22.37 18.06 -4.55
C ALA A 196 -21.42 19.28 -4.71
N PRO A 197 -21.81 20.44 -4.17
CA PRO A 197 -21.08 21.70 -4.39
C PRO A 197 -19.67 21.69 -3.80
N GLU A 198 -19.40 20.87 -2.78
CA GLU A 198 -18.11 20.76 -2.11
C GLU A 198 -17.15 19.77 -2.78
N LYS A 199 -17.60 19.00 -3.78
CA LYS A 199 -16.78 17.97 -4.43
C LYS A 199 -16.05 18.48 -5.66
N LYS A 200 -14.81 17.99 -5.85
CA LYS A 200 -14.15 18.05 -7.14
C LYS A 200 -14.83 17.07 -8.10
N ILE A 201 -15.06 17.51 -9.34
CA ILE A 201 -15.75 16.73 -10.38
C ILE A 201 -14.75 16.37 -11.44
N ALA A 202 -14.56 15.06 -11.64
CA ALA A 202 -13.70 14.49 -12.64
C ALA A 202 -14.48 13.88 -13.79
N ILE A 203 -13.90 13.90 -14.98
CA ILE A 203 -14.39 13.19 -16.17
C ILE A 203 -13.25 12.42 -16.81
N GLU A 204 -13.53 11.20 -17.26
CA GLU A 204 -12.65 10.43 -18.11
C GLU A 204 -12.96 10.75 -19.58
N VAL A 205 -11.93 11.00 -20.37
CA VAL A 205 -12.00 11.35 -21.78
C VAL A 205 -11.03 10.52 -22.59
N ASP A 206 -11.40 10.19 -23.82
CA ASP A 206 -10.67 9.27 -24.68
C ASP A 206 -9.92 9.97 -25.83
N ASP A 207 -10.27 11.25 -26.12
CA ASP A 207 -9.59 12.04 -27.14
C ASP A 207 -9.52 13.54 -26.78
N ILE A 208 -8.79 14.30 -27.64
CA ILE A 208 -8.54 15.73 -27.45
C ILE A 208 -9.83 16.57 -27.63
N ALA A 209 -10.76 16.12 -28.47
CA ALA A 209 -12.02 16.85 -28.69
C ALA A 209 -12.89 16.78 -27.45
N GLU A 210 -13.03 15.59 -26.86
CA GLU A 210 -13.72 15.42 -25.57
C GLU A 210 -13.02 16.18 -24.43
N ALA A 211 -11.68 16.21 -24.43
CA ALA A 211 -10.92 16.97 -23.43
C ALA A 211 -11.23 18.48 -23.55
N ARG A 212 -11.35 19.03 -24.77
CA ARG A 212 -11.74 20.44 -24.99
C ARG A 212 -13.15 20.70 -24.48
N GLU A 213 -14.13 19.87 -24.83
CA GLU A 213 -15.50 19.99 -24.34
C GLU A 213 -15.58 19.95 -22.80
N ALA A 214 -14.82 19.07 -22.17
CA ALA A 214 -14.75 18.99 -20.72
C ALA A 214 -14.10 20.21 -20.08
N ILE A 215 -13.06 20.79 -20.71
CA ILE A 215 -12.44 22.05 -20.31
C ILE A 215 -13.48 23.17 -20.36
N ASP A 216 -14.19 23.32 -21.47
CA ASP A 216 -15.19 24.39 -21.67
C ASP A 216 -16.38 24.23 -20.72
N ALA A 217 -16.75 23.01 -20.35
CA ALA A 217 -17.76 22.71 -19.33
C ALA A 217 -17.32 22.97 -17.90
N GLY A 218 -16.04 23.21 -17.64
CA GLY A 218 -15.51 23.57 -16.32
C GLY A 218 -15.29 22.41 -15.35
N PHE A 219 -14.91 21.23 -15.84
CA PHE A 219 -14.50 20.10 -15.00
C PHE A 219 -13.24 20.41 -14.22
N ASP A 220 -13.16 19.94 -12.95
CA ASP A 220 -12.00 20.18 -12.09
C ASP A 220 -10.83 19.27 -12.42
N ILE A 221 -11.10 18.04 -12.91
CA ILE A 221 -10.10 17.03 -13.19
C ILE A 221 -10.44 16.34 -14.52
N LEU A 222 -9.49 16.31 -15.44
CA LEU A 222 -9.58 15.54 -16.68
C LEU A 222 -8.71 14.29 -16.55
N GLN A 223 -9.31 13.12 -16.56
CA GLN A 223 -8.61 11.84 -16.62
C GLN A 223 -8.49 11.43 -18.08
N LEU A 224 -7.25 11.50 -18.60
CA LEU A 224 -6.94 11.18 -19.98
C LEU A 224 -6.63 9.68 -20.09
N GLU A 225 -7.59 8.90 -20.59
CA GLU A 225 -7.45 7.45 -20.68
C GLU A 225 -6.67 7.05 -21.94
N ARG A 226 -5.52 6.41 -21.75
CA ARG A 226 -4.65 5.91 -22.83
C ARG A 226 -4.13 6.95 -23.82
N PHE A 227 -4.08 8.21 -23.43
CA PHE A 227 -3.45 9.25 -24.26
C PHE A 227 -1.96 8.98 -24.45
N SER A 228 -1.43 9.34 -25.62
CA SER A 228 0.03 9.41 -25.80
C SER A 228 0.61 10.55 -24.99
N VAL A 229 1.92 10.50 -24.68
CA VAL A 229 2.63 11.56 -23.98
C VAL A 229 2.46 12.91 -24.72
N ALA A 230 2.52 12.91 -26.07
CA ALA A 230 2.32 14.11 -26.87
C ALA A 230 0.91 14.69 -26.72
N ALA A 231 -0.14 13.84 -26.75
CA ALA A 231 -1.53 14.27 -26.59
C ALA A 231 -1.77 14.83 -25.16
N VAL A 232 -1.19 14.22 -24.13
CA VAL A 232 -1.22 14.80 -22.76
C VAL A 232 -0.62 16.18 -22.75
N GLY A 233 0.52 16.38 -23.45
CA GLY A 233 1.18 17.70 -23.58
C GLY A 233 0.27 18.74 -24.25
N GLU A 234 -0.48 18.35 -25.29
CA GLU A 234 -1.43 19.24 -25.97
C GLU A 234 -2.58 19.65 -25.03
N VAL A 235 -3.21 18.70 -24.35
CA VAL A 235 -4.31 19.01 -23.42
C VAL A 235 -3.81 19.84 -22.23
N ALA A 236 -2.62 19.54 -21.71
CA ALA A 236 -2.01 20.33 -20.63
C ALA A 236 -1.71 21.77 -21.06
N ALA A 237 -1.32 22.00 -22.32
CA ALA A 237 -1.13 23.35 -22.86
C ALA A 237 -2.45 24.12 -22.96
N LEU A 238 -3.53 23.46 -23.41
CA LEU A 238 -4.87 24.05 -23.44
C LEU A 238 -5.36 24.43 -22.04
N ALA A 239 -5.21 23.54 -21.08
CA ALA A 239 -5.59 23.77 -19.71
C ALA A 239 -4.86 24.95 -19.06
N ARG A 240 -3.55 25.10 -19.31
CA ARG A 240 -2.71 26.20 -18.77
C ARG A 240 -3.11 27.58 -19.27
N ALA A 241 -3.84 27.68 -20.37
CA ALA A 241 -4.33 28.96 -20.86
C ALA A 241 -5.50 29.53 -20.05
N LEU A 242 -6.07 28.75 -19.14
CA LEU A 242 -7.21 29.14 -18.30
C LEU A 242 -6.77 29.83 -17.01
N ALA A 243 -7.58 30.71 -16.49
CA ALA A 243 -7.36 31.37 -15.19
C ALA A 243 -7.35 30.35 -14.03
N ILE A 244 -8.18 29.31 -14.13
CA ILE A 244 -8.24 28.18 -13.18
C ILE A 244 -8.14 26.89 -14.01
N PRO A 245 -6.93 26.34 -14.18
CA PRO A 245 -6.76 25.15 -14.97
C PRO A 245 -7.29 23.90 -14.25
N PRO A 246 -7.93 22.95 -14.97
CA PRO A 246 -8.23 21.65 -14.42
C PRO A 246 -6.95 20.85 -14.14
N LEU A 247 -7.03 19.93 -13.19
CA LEU A 247 -5.96 18.95 -12.96
C LEU A 247 -5.95 17.91 -14.08
N ILE A 248 -4.83 17.77 -14.76
CA ILE A 248 -4.65 16.74 -15.80
C ILE A 248 -4.12 15.46 -15.16
N ALA A 249 -4.91 14.39 -15.26
CA ALA A 249 -4.57 13.07 -14.75
C ALA A 249 -4.31 12.12 -15.93
N ALA A 250 -3.09 11.59 -16.04
CA ALA A 250 -2.77 10.58 -17.04
C ALA A 250 -3.12 9.19 -16.52
N ALA A 251 -3.95 8.46 -17.27
CA ALA A 251 -4.46 7.12 -16.94
C ALA A 251 -4.32 6.15 -18.11
N GLY A 252 -4.43 4.86 -17.82
CA GLY A 252 -4.40 3.81 -18.84
C GLY A 252 -3.01 3.54 -19.42
N GLY A 253 -2.41 2.40 -19.03
CA GLY A 253 -1.09 1.97 -19.54
C GLY A 253 0.12 2.72 -18.96
N VAL A 254 -0.05 3.49 -17.86
CA VAL A 254 1.07 4.15 -17.20
C VAL A 254 1.85 3.13 -16.36
N THR A 255 3.16 3.07 -16.59
CA THR A 255 4.14 2.18 -15.95
C THR A 255 5.26 3.01 -15.34
N VAL A 256 6.12 2.38 -14.50
CA VAL A 256 7.33 3.04 -13.97
C VAL A 256 8.21 3.60 -15.09
N ALA A 257 8.29 2.91 -16.24
CA ALA A 257 9.16 3.30 -17.36
C ALA A 257 8.69 4.57 -18.09
N ASN A 258 7.39 4.86 -18.12
CA ASN A 258 6.83 5.99 -18.87
C ASN A 258 6.21 7.10 -18.01
N ALA A 259 6.03 6.87 -16.70
CA ALA A 259 5.39 7.83 -15.79
C ALA A 259 6.09 9.21 -15.80
N ALA A 260 7.42 9.22 -15.79
CA ALA A 260 8.21 10.44 -15.84
C ALA A 260 7.92 11.29 -17.10
N ASP A 261 7.67 10.66 -18.24
CA ASP A 261 7.39 11.38 -19.50
C ASP A 261 6.02 12.03 -19.48
N TYR A 262 5.01 11.38 -18.91
CA TYR A 262 3.70 11.98 -18.67
C TYR A 262 3.76 13.19 -17.75
N VAL A 263 4.56 13.13 -16.70
CA VAL A 263 4.78 14.27 -15.79
C VAL A 263 5.47 15.43 -16.53
N ARG A 264 6.51 15.17 -17.33
CA ARG A 264 7.18 16.18 -18.17
C ARG A 264 6.22 16.82 -19.18
N ALA A 265 5.29 16.05 -19.72
CA ALA A 265 4.26 16.53 -20.63
C ALA A 265 3.23 17.45 -19.94
N GLY A 266 3.13 17.40 -18.62
CA GLY A 266 2.26 18.29 -17.85
C GLY A 266 1.14 17.58 -17.10
N ALA A 267 1.19 16.24 -16.96
CA ALA A 267 0.30 15.55 -16.04
C ALA A 267 0.56 15.99 -14.60
N GLY A 268 -0.49 16.44 -13.91
CA GLY A 268 -0.46 16.81 -12.50
C GLY A 268 -0.80 15.63 -11.57
N MET A 269 -1.24 14.51 -12.11
CA MET A 269 -1.50 13.27 -11.41
C MET A 269 -1.29 12.07 -12.34
N ILE A 270 -0.74 10.99 -11.79
CA ILE A 270 -0.63 9.69 -12.47
C ILE A 270 -1.66 8.75 -11.86
N VAL A 271 -2.52 8.15 -12.70
CA VAL A 271 -3.54 7.19 -12.26
C VAL A 271 -3.19 5.81 -12.78
N THR A 272 -3.02 4.85 -11.88
CA THR A 272 -2.56 3.50 -12.24
C THR A 272 -3.19 2.40 -11.39
N SER A 273 -3.26 1.19 -11.93
CA SER A 273 -3.57 -0.04 -11.18
C SER A 273 -2.39 -1.01 -11.12
N ALA A 274 -1.26 -0.65 -11.72
CA ALA A 274 -0.10 -1.54 -11.85
C ALA A 274 0.36 -2.16 -10.52
N PRO A 275 0.40 -1.44 -9.38
CA PRO A 275 0.82 -2.03 -8.12
C PRO A 275 -0.03 -3.21 -7.64
N PHE A 276 -1.32 -3.26 -7.97
CA PHE A 276 -2.19 -4.36 -7.55
C PHE A 276 -1.90 -5.70 -8.24
N GLY A 277 -1.21 -5.68 -9.37
CA GLY A 277 -0.74 -6.87 -10.08
C GLY A 277 0.74 -7.16 -9.91
N ALA A 278 1.41 -6.49 -8.96
CA ALA A 278 2.82 -6.73 -8.70
C ALA A 278 3.05 -8.14 -8.12
N PRO A 279 4.16 -8.81 -8.49
CA PRO A 279 4.52 -10.06 -7.86
C PRO A 279 4.79 -9.88 -6.36
N PRO A 280 4.54 -10.91 -5.52
CA PRO A 280 4.93 -10.88 -4.12
C PRO A 280 6.43 -10.59 -3.96
N ALA A 281 6.78 -9.83 -2.93
CA ALA A 281 8.16 -9.70 -2.48
C ALA A 281 8.57 -10.99 -1.74
N ASP A 282 9.84 -11.39 -1.83
CA ASP A 282 10.29 -12.65 -1.24
C ASP A 282 10.72 -12.46 0.22
N VAL A 283 10.08 -13.17 1.14
CA VAL A 283 10.36 -13.18 2.57
C VAL A 283 10.80 -14.57 3.01
N ASN A 284 11.93 -14.66 3.67
CA ASN A 284 12.36 -15.89 4.31
C ASN A 284 11.87 -15.97 5.75
N VAL A 285 11.36 -17.13 6.15
CA VAL A 285 11.00 -17.41 7.54
C VAL A 285 11.89 -18.53 8.08
N SER A 286 12.42 -18.32 9.28
CA SER A 286 13.16 -19.32 10.04
C SER A 286 12.39 -19.58 11.34
N ILE A 287 12.12 -20.87 11.61
CA ILE A 287 11.61 -21.33 12.89
C ILE A 287 12.64 -22.31 13.48
N ALA A 288 13.01 -22.10 14.72
CA ALA A 288 13.98 -22.96 15.40
C ALA A 288 13.53 -23.24 16.84
N GLU A 289 13.83 -24.43 17.35
CA GLU A 289 13.58 -24.76 18.76
C GLU A 289 14.49 -23.96 19.68
N VAL A 290 13.91 -23.36 20.70
CA VAL A 290 14.67 -22.71 21.79
C VAL A 290 15.01 -23.77 22.84
N LYS A 291 16.24 -24.23 22.84
CA LYS A 291 16.74 -25.12 23.89
C LYS A 291 16.89 -24.32 25.19
N LEU A 292 16.08 -24.63 26.19
CA LEU A 292 16.25 -24.08 27.53
C LEU A 292 17.60 -24.58 28.09
N ASN A 293 18.59 -23.68 28.13
CA ASN A 293 19.83 -23.95 28.80
C ASN A 293 19.60 -23.69 30.30
N TRP A 294 19.37 -24.74 31.10
CA TRP A 294 19.13 -24.68 32.54
C TRP A 294 20.30 -24.05 33.36
N ALA A 295 21.39 -23.69 32.68
CA ALA A 295 22.59 -23.13 33.30
C ALA A 295 22.60 -21.61 33.46
N THR A 296 21.58 -20.89 32.93
CA THR A 296 21.53 -19.41 33.10
C THR A 296 20.39 -19.06 34.05
N PRO A 297 20.70 -18.58 35.28
CA PRO A 297 19.68 -18.07 36.20
C PRO A 297 18.93 -16.91 35.54
N LEU A 298 17.61 -16.86 35.70
CA LEU A 298 16.66 -15.83 35.19
C LEU A 298 17.00 -14.38 35.68
N ALA A 299 18.04 -14.17 36.45
CA ALA A 299 18.41 -12.87 37.07
C ALA A 299 19.24 -11.95 36.14
N THR A 300 19.79 -12.43 35.01
CA THR A 300 20.75 -11.62 34.22
C THR A 300 20.13 -10.97 32.96
N ALA A 301 18.88 -11.28 32.62
CA ALA A 301 18.22 -10.74 31.44
C ALA A 301 17.52 -9.37 31.64
N ILE A 302 17.47 -8.85 32.89
CA ILE A 302 16.76 -7.58 33.20
C ILE A 302 17.71 -6.39 33.40
N LEU A 303 19.04 -6.62 33.54
CA LEU A 303 20.01 -5.57 33.71
C LEU A 303 21.11 -5.60 32.63
N GLY A 304 20.69 -5.36 31.40
CA GLY A 304 21.59 -5.05 30.28
C GLY A 304 21.89 -3.54 30.27
N ASP A 305 23.17 -3.20 30.44
CA ASP A 305 23.79 -1.92 30.09
C ASP A 305 23.32 -0.65 30.79
N SER A 306 23.79 -0.46 32.03
CA SER A 306 24.04 0.88 32.59
C SER A 306 25.07 0.78 33.73
N LEU A 307 26.35 0.60 33.43
CA LEU A 307 27.45 0.96 34.34
C LEU A 307 28.55 1.66 33.55
N LEU A 308 28.51 2.98 33.51
CA LEU A 308 29.69 3.81 33.24
C LEU A 308 30.69 3.63 34.41
N PRO A 309 32.00 3.52 34.13
CA PRO A 309 33.00 3.42 35.22
C PRO A 309 33.16 4.76 35.93
N LEU A 310 33.02 4.75 37.24
CA LEU A 310 33.43 5.83 38.12
C LEU A 310 34.96 5.96 38.07
N VAL A 311 35.43 7.14 37.67
CA VAL A 311 36.85 7.54 37.79
C VAL A 311 37.11 7.92 39.25
N PRO A 312 38.15 7.39 39.91
CA PRO A 312 38.53 7.85 41.23
C PRO A 312 39.30 9.18 41.18
N SER A 313 38.81 10.15 41.95
CA SER A 313 39.50 11.41 42.24
C SER A 313 40.65 11.19 43.24
N SER A 314 41.81 11.62 42.87
CA SER A 314 42.88 12.11 43.77
C SER A 314 43.78 13.09 43.02
#